data_ba2d192e6fd32cc1f150f41f12013eeb
#
_entry.id   ba2d192e6fd32cc1f150f41f12013eeb
#
_cell.length_a   1.000
_cell.length_b   1.000
_cell.length_c   1.000
_cell.angle_alpha   90.00
_cell.angle_beta   90.00
_cell.angle_gamma   90.00
#
_symmetry.space_group_name_H-M   'P 1'
#
loop_
_entity.id
_entity.type
_entity.pdbx_description
1 polymer ?
#
loop_
_entity_poly.entity_id
_entity_poly.type
_entity_poly.pdbx_seq_one_letter_code
_entity_poly.pdbx_strand_id
1 'polypeptide(L)'
;MSLSEEKGDSMEFRKIGEDYVVRLDRGEEVMECLTSLCEKEGIALASISGIGASDCMEVGLYNVSEKKYYPKEFTGEMEITSLVGSVTEKDGKPYLHIHANACDEELKGIGGHLKKCRISGTGEIFLHTLPGKVGRQEDLKGQTGLNVFSFE
;
A
#
# COMPACT_ATOMS: atom_id res chain seq x y z
N MET A 1 -19.36 35.07 5.28
CA MET A 1 -19.40 33.71 5.85
C MET A 1 -18.65 32.78 4.91
N SER A 2 -17.40 32.50 5.24
CA SER A 2 -16.56 31.58 4.49
C SER A 2 -16.99 30.17 4.88
N LEU A 3 -17.59 29.44 3.95
CA LEU A 3 -17.78 28.01 4.07
C LEU A 3 -16.39 27.39 3.87
N SER A 4 -15.74 27.01 4.96
CA SER A 4 -14.61 26.09 4.90
C SER A 4 -15.15 24.75 4.39
N GLU A 5 -14.93 24.47 3.11
CA GLU A 5 -15.06 23.11 2.61
C GLU A 5 -14.02 22.28 3.37
N GLU A 6 -14.47 21.59 4.40
CA GLU A 6 -13.74 20.42 4.89
C GLU A 6 -13.68 19.49 3.69
N LYS A 7 -12.48 19.31 3.13
CA LYS A 7 -12.21 18.16 2.26
C LYS A 7 -12.36 16.94 3.14
N GLY A 8 -13.58 16.42 3.20
CA GLY A 8 -13.84 15.11 3.76
C GLY A 8 -12.99 14.09 3.00
N ASP A 9 -12.45 13.12 3.71
CA ASP A 9 -11.79 11.96 3.14
C ASP A 9 -12.66 11.41 2.01
N SER A 10 -12.18 11.51 0.75
CA SER A 10 -12.93 11.02 -0.41
C SER A 10 -12.88 9.50 -0.53
N MET A 11 -11.95 8.83 0.17
CA MET A 11 -11.89 7.37 0.24
C MET A 11 -13.18 6.80 0.83
N GLU A 12 -13.78 5.89 0.09
CA GLU A 12 -14.94 5.13 0.58
C GLU A 12 -14.55 3.68 0.85
N PHE A 13 -15.04 3.16 1.95
CA PHE A 13 -14.84 1.76 2.28
C PHE A 13 -16.09 1.17 2.94
N ARG A 14 -16.17 -0.14 2.92
CA ARG A 14 -17.20 -0.89 3.64
C ARG A 14 -16.58 -2.06 4.36
N LYS A 15 -16.91 -2.18 5.64
CA LYS A 15 -16.58 -3.36 6.43
C LYS A 15 -17.67 -4.41 6.20
N ILE A 16 -17.26 -5.60 5.79
CA ILE A 16 -18.16 -6.75 5.56
C ILE A 16 -17.61 -7.93 6.36
N GLY A 17 -18.31 -8.31 7.42
CA GLY A 17 -17.72 -9.20 8.41
C GLY A 17 -16.53 -8.53 9.06
N GLU A 18 -15.37 -9.17 9.01
CA GLU A 18 -14.11 -8.61 9.49
C GLU A 18 -13.23 -8.05 8.36
N ASP A 19 -13.70 -8.15 7.11
CA ASP A 19 -12.95 -7.73 5.92
C ASP A 19 -13.38 -6.35 5.43
N TYR A 20 -12.58 -5.75 4.58
CA TYR A 20 -12.80 -4.40 4.05
C TYR A 20 -12.75 -4.39 2.53
N VAL A 21 -13.70 -3.71 1.93
CA VAL A 21 -13.70 -3.37 0.50
C VAL A 21 -13.51 -1.86 0.39
N VAL A 22 -12.48 -1.44 -0.32
CA VAL A 22 -12.02 -0.05 -0.36
C VAL A 22 -12.03 0.47 -1.78
N ARG A 23 -12.65 1.63 -1.99
CA ARG A 23 -12.55 2.37 -3.24
C ARG A 23 -11.73 3.63 -3.00
N LEU A 24 -10.66 3.78 -3.76
CA LEU A 24 -9.93 5.04 -3.85
C LEU A 24 -10.36 5.79 -5.09
N ASP A 25 -10.56 7.08 -4.93
CA ASP A 25 -10.98 7.96 -6.01
C ASP A 25 -9.78 8.68 -6.64
N ARG A 26 -10.01 9.28 -7.80
CA ARG A 26 -8.99 10.02 -8.52
C ARG A 26 -8.32 11.09 -7.64
N GLY A 27 -7.00 11.11 -7.64
CA GLY A 27 -6.18 12.03 -6.86
C GLY A 27 -5.74 11.50 -5.50
N GLU A 28 -6.33 10.42 -5.01
CA GLU A 28 -5.93 9.80 -3.74
C GLU A 28 -4.67 8.96 -3.89
N GLU A 29 -3.87 8.90 -2.83
CA GLU A 29 -2.63 8.14 -2.79
C GLU A 29 -2.83 6.87 -1.97
N VAL A 30 -2.45 5.72 -2.55
CA VAL A 30 -2.74 4.39 -2.00
C VAL A 30 -2.16 4.18 -0.60
N MET A 31 -0.89 4.49 -0.40
CA MET A 31 -0.22 4.21 0.87
C MET A 31 -0.77 5.07 2.02
N GLU A 32 -1.04 6.33 1.76
CA GLU A 32 -1.61 7.25 2.75
C GLU A 32 -3.03 6.83 3.14
N CYS A 33 -3.86 6.53 2.14
CA CYS A 33 -5.26 6.14 2.38
C CYS A 33 -5.37 4.82 3.14
N LEU A 34 -4.61 3.81 2.76
CA LEU A 34 -4.65 2.51 3.44
C LEU A 34 -4.05 2.59 4.85
N THR A 35 -2.99 3.37 5.05
CA THR A 35 -2.43 3.60 6.39
C THR A 35 -3.46 4.28 7.29
N SER A 36 -4.10 5.33 6.80
CA SER A 36 -5.16 6.04 7.54
C SER A 36 -6.34 5.12 7.90
N LEU A 37 -6.77 4.29 6.97
CA LEU A 37 -7.83 3.31 7.21
C LEU A 37 -7.43 2.31 8.31
N CYS A 38 -6.22 1.77 8.23
CA CYS A 38 -5.73 0.82 9.24
C CYS A 38 -5.65 1.45 10.63
N GLU A 39 -5.20 2.70 10.73
CA GLU A 39 -5.15 3.43 12.00
C GLU A 39 -6.57 3.67 12.55
N LYS A 40 -7.48 4.15 11.71
CA LYS A 40 -8.85 4.48 12.08
C LYS A 40 -9.65 3.25 12.53
N GLU A 41 -9.51 2.14 11.83
CA GLU A 41 -10.26 0.91 12.06
C GLU A 41 -9.55 -0.10 12.96
N GLY A 42 -8.33 0.19 13.39
CA GLY A 42 -7.56 -0.71 14.24
C GLY A 42 -7.16 -2.01 13.56
N ILE A 43 -6.85 -1.97 12.25
CA ILE A 43 -6.43 -3.15 11.50
C ILE A 43 -4.97 -3.45 11.81
N ALA A 44 -4.74 -4.56 12.51
CA ALA A 44 -3.40 -4.97 12.94
C ALA A 44 -2.74 -5.99 12.02
N LEU A 45 -3.55 -6.82 11.36
CA LEU A 45 -3.06 -7.89 10.50
C LEU A 45 -4.04 -8.12 9.35
N ALA A 46 -3.57 -7.97 8.13
CA ALA A 46 -4.38 -8.21 6.93
C ALA A 46 -3.52 -8.54 5.72
N SER A 47 -4.11 -9.22 4.76
CA SER A 47 -3.61 -9.29 3.40
C SER A 47 -4.29 -8.23 2.54
N ILE A 48 -3.56 -7.71 1.56
CA ILE A 48 -4.03 -6.66 0.66
C ILE A 48 -4.00 -7.19 -0.77
N SER A 49 -5.08 -6.96 -1.51
CA SER A 49 -5.11 -7.22 -2.94
C SER A 49 -5.92 -6.14 -3.64
N GLY A 50 -5.51 -5.75 -4.83
CA GLY A 50 -6.23 -4.72 -5.57
C GLY A 50 -5.76 -4.52 -6.98
N ILE A 51 -6.55 -3.72 -7.70
CA ILE A 51 -6.28 -3.25 -9.04
C ILE A 51 -6.70 -1.78 -9.17
N GLY A 52 -6.37 -1.14 -10.24
CA GLY A 52 -6.79 0.23 -10.49
C GLY A 52 -6.02 0.90 -11.62
N ALA A 53 -6.09 2.22 -11.64
CA ALA A 53 -5.34 3.04 -12.60
C ALA A 53 -4.56 4.12 -11.85
N SER A 54 -3.34 4.38 -12.31
CA SER A 54 -2.43 5.38 -11.72
C SER A 54 -1.81 6.25 -12.80
N ASP A 55 -1.49 7.49 -12.46
CA ASP A 55 -0.73 8.40 -13.33
C ASP A 55 0.62 8.83 -12.75
N CYS A 56 0.90 8.37 -11.54
CA CYS A 56 2.18 8.63 -10.88
C CYS A 56 2.44 7.54 -9.83
N MET A 57 3.50 6.78 -10.04
CA MET A 57 3.86 5.67 -9.16
C MET A 57 5.35 5.64 -8.92
N GLU A 58 5.74 5.57 -7.65
CA GLU A 58 7.12 5.33 -7.24
C GLU A 58 7.25 3.92 -6.71
N VAL A 59 8.06 3.12 -7.37
CA VAL A 59 8.41 1.76 -6.96
C VAL A 59 9.92 1.62 -6.91
N GLY A 60 10.40 0.59 -6.28
CA GLY A 60 11.83 0.39 -6.18
C GLY A 60 12.24 -1.03 -5.93
N LEU A 61 13.55 -1.22 -6.01
CA LEU A 61 14.24 -2.47 -5.73
C LEU A 61 15.19 -2.25 -4.55
N TYR A 62 15.11 -3.12 -3.57
CA TYR A 62 16.09 -3.18 -2.50
C TYR A 62 17.23 -4.13 -2.88
N ASN A 63 18.44 -3.59 -3.02
CA ASN A 63 19.63 -4.40 -3.24
C ASN A 63 20.16 -4.90 -1.89
N VAL A 64 19.99 -6.18 -1.64
CA VAL A 64 20.37 -6.82 -0.38
C VAL A 64 21.89 -6.75 -0.13
N SER A 65 22.70 -6.97 -1.17
CA SER A 65 24.16 -6.94 -1.05
C SER A 65 24.69 -5.58 -0.64
N GLU A 66 24.09 -4.53 -1.18
CA GLU A 66 24.47 -3.14 -0.87
C GLU A 66 23.72 -2.57 0.33
N LYS A 67 22.65 -3.24 0.77
CA LYS A 67 21.69 -2.74 1.77
C LYS A 67 21.15 -1.35 1.39
N LYS A 68 20.78 -1.22 0.11
CA LYS A 68 20.37 0.06 -0.47
C LYS A 68 19.10 -0.11 -1.31
N TYR A 69 18.17 0.82 -1.11
CA TYR A 69 16.93 0.93 -1.88
C TYR A 69 17.13 1.86 -3.09
N TYR A 70 16.72 1.39 -4.26
CA TYR A 70 16.78 2.13 -5.53
C TYR A 70 15.36 2.43 -6.01
N PRO A 71 14.84 3.63 -5.76
CA PRO A 71 13.52 4.04 -6.21
C PRO A 71 13.54 4.54 -7.66
N LYS A 72 12.38 4.40 -8.33
CA LYS A 72 12.13 5.03 -9.62
C LYS A 72 10.68 5.50 -9.70
N GLU A 73 10.49 6.73 -10.13
CA GLU A 73 9.17 7.30 -10.38
C GLU A 73 8.77 7.13 -11.84
N PHE A 74 7.53 6.67 -12.05
CA PHE A 74 6.90 6.53 -13.35
C PHE A 74 5.69 7.44 -13.42
N THR A 75 5.56 8.18 -14.50
CA THR A 75 4.43 9.08 -14.77
C THR A 75 3.77 8.72 -16.10
N GLY A 76 2.54 9.18 -16.30
CA GLY A 76 1.70 8.83 -17.43
C GLY A 76 0.64 7.80 -17.07
N GLU A 77 -0.29 7.55 -17.94
CA GLU A 77 -1.40 6.63 -17.66
C GLU A 77 -0.91 5.18 -17.54
N MET A 78 -1.29 4.54 -16.47
CA MET A 78 -0.91 3.16 -16.15
C MET A 78 -2.09 2.38 -15.60
N GLU A 79 -2.19 1.11 -15.99
CA GLU A 79 -3.11 0.17 -15.37
C GLU A 79 -2.38 -0.60 -14.27
N ILE A 80 -2.87 -0.50 -13.04
CA ILE A 80 -2.37 -1.32 -11.93
C ILE A 80 -2.94 -2.72 -12.11
N THR A 81 -2.10 -3.65 -12.55
CA THR A 81 -2.50 -5.03 -12.82
C THR A 81 -2.55 -5.88 -11.57
N SER A 82 -1.73 -5.56 -10.58
CA SER A 82 -1.78 -6.16 -9.26
C SER A 82 -1.17 -5.23 -8.21
N LEU A 83 -1.81 -5.18 -7.07
CA LEU A 83 -1.35 -4.52 -5.87
C LEU A 83 -1.55 -5.54 -4.75
N VAL A 84 -0.46 -6.04 -4.20
CA VAL A 84 -0.48 -7.17 -3.25
C VAL A 84 0.45 -6.88 -2.10
N GLY A 85 0.00 -7.17 -0.89
CA GLY A 85 0.83 -6.95 0.26
C GLY A 85 0.19 -7.34 1.57
N SER A 86 0.71 -6.76 2.63
CA SER A 86 0.30 -7.06 4.00
C SER A 86 0.23 -5.81 4.86
N VAL A 87 -0.61 -5.90 5.87
CA VAL A 87 -0.60 -5.01 7.03
C VAL A 87 -0.09 -5.82 8.21
N THR A 88 0.94 -5.33 8.86
CA THR A 88 1.45 -5.84 10.13
C THR A 88 1.66 -4.65 11.07
N GLU A 89 2.30 -4.84 12.21
CA GLU A 89 2.57 -3.77 13.17
C GLU A 89 4.06 -3.56 13.37
N LYS A 90 4.45 -2.31 13.53
CA LYS A 90 5.76 -1.92 14.00
C LYS A 90 5.61 -0.76 14.99
N ASP A 91 6.16 -0.91 16.18
CA ASP A 91 6.08 0.12 17.23
C ASP A 91 4.64 0.57 17.55
N GLY A 92 3.69 -0.39 17.49
CA GLY A 92 2.28 -0.14 17.76
C GLY A 92 1.52 0.57 16.63
N LYS A 93 2.14 0.73 15.46
CA LYS A 93 1.55 1.38 14.29
C LYS A 93 1.41 0.41 13.13
N PRO A 94 0.44 0.64 12.22
CA PRO A 94 0.34 -0.13 11.00
C PRO A 94 1.64 -0.06 10.19
N TYR A 95 2.09 -1.20 9.74
CA TYR A 95 3.22 -1.33 8.83
C TYR A 95 2.72 -2.00 7.54
N LEU A 96 2.61 -1.20 6.49
CA LEU A 96 2.16 -1.68 5.19
C LEU A 96 3.36 -2.05 4.33
N HIS A 97 3.32 -3.26 3.79
CA HIS A 97 4.31 -3.74 2.84
C HIS A 97 3.58 -4.18 1.58
N ILE A 98 3.71 -3.40 0.53
CA ILE A 98 2.97 -3.59 -0.71
C ILE A 98 3.95 -3.61 -1.88
N HIS A 99 3.77 -4.58 -2.76
CA HIS A 99 4.36 -4.57 -4.09
C HIS A 99 3.27 -4.29 -5.12
N ALA A 100 3.59 -3.54 -6.13
CA ALA A 100 2.68 -3.23 -7.22
C ALA A 100 3.31 -3.53 -8.56
N ASN A 101 2.49 -4.00 -9.49
CA ASN A 101 2.82 -4.13 -10.90
C ASN A 101 1.79 -3.36 -11.72
N ALA A 102 2.26 -2.59 -12.67
CA ALA A 102 1.41 -1.81 -13.56
C ALA A 102 1.92 -1.93 -14.99
N CYS A 103 1.06 -1.70 -15.95
CA CYS A 103 1.48 -1.55 -17.34
C CYS A 103 1.30 -0.11 -17.82
N ASP A 104 2.27 0.33 -18.62
CA ASP A 104 2.28 1.64 -19.25
C ASP A 104 1.37 1.69 -20.50
N GLU A 105 1.41 2.80 -21.22
CA GLU A 105 0.61 3.01 -22.43
C GLU A 105 0.93 2.01 -23.56
N GLU A 106 2.12 1.40 -23.54
CA GLU A 106 2.51 0.34 -24.47
C GLU A 106 2.20 -1.06 -23.92
N LEU A 107 1.51 -1.15 -22.77
CA LEU A 107 1.21 -2.37 -22.04
C LEU A 107 2.45 -3.14 -21.58
N LYS A 108 3.54 -2.41 -21.36
CA LYS A 108 4.77 -2.95 -20.76
C LYS A 108 4.69 -2.89 -19.25
N GLY A 109 5.04 -4.00 -18.62
CA GLY A 109 5.00 -4.12 -17.16
C GLY A 109 6.15 -3.38 -16.49
N ILE A 110 5.79 -2.67 -15.42
CA ILE A 110 6.70 -2.07 -14.45
C ILE A 110 6.24 -2.43 -13.07
N GLY A 111 7.14 -2.57 -12.12
CA GLY A 111 6.73 -2.89 -10.77
C GLY A 111 7.88 -2.98 -9.80
N GLY A 112 7.54 -3.16 -8.54
CA GLY A 112 8.48 -3.30 -7.44
C GLY A 112 7.84 -3.03 -6.10
N HIS A 113 8.67 -2.79 -5.10
CA HIS A 113 8.25 -2.35 -3.79
C HIS A 113 7.58 -0.97 -3.90
N LEU A 114 6.34 -0.87 -3.45
CA LEU A 114 5.57 0.36 -3.58
C LEU A 114 5.93 1.36 -2.52
N LYS A 115 6.30 2.55 -2.94
CA LYS A 115 6.51 3.71 -2.09
C LYS A 115 5.32 4.67 -2.16
N LYS A 116 4.80 4.91 -3.36
CA LYS A 116 3.76 5.89 -3.63
C LYS A 116 2.99 5.51 -4.89
N CYS A 117 1.68 5.68 -4.86
CA CYS A 117 0.82 5.42 -6.02
C CYS A 117 -0.39 6.35 -5.98
N ARG A 118 -0.45 7.29 -6.92
CA ARG A 118 -1.61 8.17 -7.08
C ARG A 118 -2.62 7.56 -8.03
N ILE A 119 -3.86 7.47 -7.60
CA ILE A 119 -4.97 6.97 -8.42
C ILE A 119 -5.38 8.02 -9.44
N SER A 120 -5.46 7.63 -10.70
CA SER A 120 -5.91 8.49 -11.82
C SER A 120 -7.32 8.18 -12.29
N GLY A 121 -7.81 6.99 -12.04
CA GLY A 121 -9.17 6.54 -12.32
C GLY A 121 -9.86 6.07 -11.06
N THR A 122 -9.77 4.78 -10.79
CA THR A 122 -10.25 4.16 -9.55
C THR A 122 -9.19 3.21 -8.97
N GLY A 123 -9.20 3.06 -7.66
CA GLY A 123 -8.50 1.99 -6.97
C GLY A 123 -9.51 1.10 -6.26
N GLU A 124 -9.48 -0.19 -6.53
CA GLU A 124 -10.39 -1.17 -5.96
C GLU A 124 -9.56 -2.18 -5.16
N ILE A 125 -9.69 -2.12 -3.84
CA ILE A 125 -8.76 -2.81 -2.93
C ILE A 125 -9.56 -3.60 -1.88
N PHE A 126 -9.07 -4.79 -1.59
CA PHE A 126 -9.57 -5.64 -0.53
C PHE A 126 -8.53 -5.80 0.57
N LEU A 127 -8.96 -5.70 1.82
CA LEU A 127 -8.17 -6.09 2.98
C LEU A 127 -8.86 -7.26 3.66
N HIS A 128 -8.19 -8.41 3.66
CA HIS A 128 -8.65 -9.61 4.35
C HIS A 128 -7.94 -9.68 5.69
N THR A 129 -8.68 -9.45 6.78
CA THR A 129 -8.12 -9.41 8.13
C THR A 129 -7.96 -10.82 8.71
N LEU A 130 -6.91 -10.98 9.50
CA LEU A 130 -6.71 -12.19 10.30
C LEU A 130 -6.78 -11.83 11.79
N PRO A 131 -7.36 -12.72 12.62
CA PRO A 131 -7.39 -12.50 14.05
C PRO A 131 -6.00 -12.75 14.65
N GLY A 132 -5.32 -11.71 15.05
CA GLY A 132 -3.99 -11.80 15.65
C GLY A 132 -3.11 -10.61 15.31
N LYS A 133 -1.84 -10.77 15.62
CA LYS A 133 -0.82 -9.76 15.39
C LYS A 133 0.45 -10.40 14.88
N VAL A 134 1.10 -9.73 13.97
CA VAL A 134 2.46 -10.04 13.52
C VAL A 134 3.24 -8.73 13.56
N GLY A 135 4.38 -8.75 14.22
CA GLY A 135 5.24 -7.59 14.32
C GLY A 135 6.34 -7.58 13.26
N ARG A 136 7.25 -6.64 13.43
CA ARG A 136 8.45 -6.51 12.62
C ARG A 136 9.69 -6.52 13.51
N GLN A 137 10.76 -7.11 13.01
CA GLN A 137 12.08 -7.09 13.64
C GLN A 137 13.16 -6.94 12.58
N GLU A 138 14.30 -6.37 12.99
CA GLU A 138 15.46 -6.34 12.10
C GLU A 138 15.94 -7.76 11.79
N ASP A 139 16.27 -8.03 10.55
CA ASP A 139 16.76 -9.33 10.10
C ASP A 139 18.23 -9.53 10.50
N LEU A 140 18.45 -9.90 11.75
CA LEU A 140 19.79 -10.20 12.27
C LEU A 140 20.35 -11.52 11.73
N LYS A 141 19.48 -12.49 11.49
CA LYS A 141 19.87 -13.81 10.96
C LYS A 141 20.36 -13.73 9.53
N GLY A 142 19.62 -13.05 8.67
CA GLY A 142 19.98 -12.89 7.25
C GLY A 142 20.95 -11.73 7.01
N GLN A 143 21.08 -10.83 7.98
CA GLN A 143 21.91 -9.61 7.84
C GLN A 143 21.56 -8.77 6.60
N THR A 144 20.28 -8.72 6.28
CA THR A 144 19.79 -8.05 5.06
C THR A 144 19.55 -6.55 5.22
N GLY A 145 19.45 -6.07 6.46
CA GLY A 145 19.03 -4.70 6.76
C GLY A 145 17.53 -4.47 6.64
N LEU A 146 16.76 -5.52 6.38
CA LEU A 146 15.29 -5.46 6.25
C LEU A 146 14.59 -5.65 7.60
N ASN A 147 13.35 -5.19 7.64
CA ASN A 147 12.42 -5.52 8.71
C ASN A 147 11.57 -6.73 8.27
N VAL A 148 11.75 -7.84 8.94
CA VAL A 148 11.06 -9.10 8.65
C VAL A 148 9.94 -9.36 9.64
N PHE A 149 9.08 -10.33 9.37
CA PHE A 149 8.03 -10.70 10.31
C PHE A 149 8.62 -11.13 11.66
N SER A 150 7.99 -10.66 12.74
CA SER A 150 8.24 -11.13 14.09
C SER A 150 7.00 -11.82 14.61
N PHE A 151 7.16 -13.05 15.08
CA PHE A 151 6.07 -13.86 15.63
C PHE A 151 6.12 -13.94 17.16
N GLU A 152 6.95 -13.15 17.79
CA GLU A 152 7.09 -13.05 19.24
C GLU A 152 6.19 -11.97 19.84
#